data_3cd7492e6a5922d7fafa7cc1cd27a20f
#
_entry.id   3cd7492e6a5922d7fafa7cc1cd27a20f
#
_cell.length_a   1.000
_cell.length_b   1.000
_cell.length_c   1.000
_cell.angle_alpha   90.00
_cell.angle_beta   90.00
_cell.angle_gamma   90.00
#
_symmetry.space_group_name_H-M   'P 1'
#
loop_
_entity.id
_entity.type
_entity.pdbx_description
1 polymer ?
#
loop_
_entity_poly.entity_id
_entity_poly.type
_entity_poly.pdbx_seq_one_letter_code
_entity_poly.pdbx_strand_id
1 'polypeptide(L)'
;MGHRPLQSLTMLQDKRFLITGISDAGSLALHAAKAIVEQGGQVVCAGLGVTPHHADLSDKARAYLSANEAAFRETVKAELGEDTPILILDATQEDSMADLAAGLAESGLHLDGFLHSIAMDRTIRNKQVKPLLEVTQAEFCDTLGVSAFSLVRITHHLLKTGALRDGSSICSLSYIAAEKVTFHPYRNMSVAKAALERITIELADELGRSRGIRVNALRFSPYLGSKAGTATLEPSDVDKAGSMSPLGNAGPRDLALEIVHLMQPGLRITGEIRHIDGGYHITG
;
A
#
# COMPACT_ATOMS: atom_id res chain seq x y z
N MET A 1 18.91 28.40 33.94
CA MET A 1 18.47 28.21 32.54
C MET A 1 17.58 26.97 32.50
N GLY A 2 16.27 27.18 32.47
CA GLY A 2 15.33 26.05 32.44
C GLY A 2 15.35 25.33 31.10
N HIS A 3 15.65 24.05 31.11
CA HIS A 3 15.41 23.17 29.98
C HIS A 3 13.90 23.16 29.68
N ARG A 4 13.46 23.85 28.61
CA ARG A 4 12.19 23.54 27.99
C ARG A 4 12.30 22.11 27.47
N PRO A 5 11.39 21.18 27.83
CA PRO A 5 11.34 19.89 27.19
C PRO A 5 11.13 20.14 25.69
N LEU A 6 11.95 19.50 24.85
CA LEU A 6 11.70 19.41 23.43
C LEU A 6 10.30 18.84 23.28
N GLN A 7 9.32 19.69 22.95
CA GLN A 7 8.02 19.21 22.49
C GLN A 7 8.32 18.27 21.31
N SER A 8 7.87 17.05 21.40
CA SER A 8 7.95 16.11 20.28
C SER A 8 7.23 16.78 19.12
N LEU A 9 8.02 17.26 18.15
CA LEU A 9 7.47 17.79 16.90
C LEU A 9 6.72 16.64 16.23
N THR A 10 5.39 16.67 16.32
CA THR A 10 4.52 15.74 15.62
C THR A 10 4.56 16.12 14.13
N MET A 11 5.23 15.30 13.33
CA MET A 11 5.59 15.62 11.93
C MET A 11 4.37 15.69 11.00
N LEU A 12 3.25 15.09 11.40
CA LEU A 12 2.03 14.97 10.57
C LEU A 12 0.80 15.61 11.25
N GLN A 13 1.04 16.56 12.19
CA GLN A 13 -0.04 17.23 12.91
C GLN A 13 -1.09 17.81 11.95
N ASP A 14 -2.36 17.51 12.20
CA ASP A 14 -3.53 17.96 11.43
C ASP A 14 -3.54 17.51 9.96
N LYS A 15 -2.72 16.52 9.59
CA LYS A 15 -2.69 15.92 8.26
C LYS A 15 -3.52 14.65 8.21
N ARG A 16 -4.19 14.40 7.08
CA ARG A 16 -5.05 13.23 6.90
C ARG A 16 -4.60 12.38 5.72
N PHE A 17 -4.58 11.06 5.94
CA PHE A 17 -4.04 10.11 4.96
C PHE A 17 -5.03 8.97 4.71
N LEU A 18 -5.24 8.65 3.42
CA LEU A 18 -5.94 7.43 3.03
C LEU A 18 -4.95 6.26 3.08
N ILE A 19 -5.30 5.21 3.80
CA ILE A 19 -4.50 3.98 3.93
C ILE A 19 -5.28 2.83 3.31
N THR A 20 -4.72 2.22 2.26
CA THR A 20 -5.31 1.03 1.63
C THR A 20 -4.50 -0.22 1.91
N GLY A 21 -5.13 -1.40 1.85
CA GLY A 21 -4.46 -2.69 1.96
C GLY A 21 -4.30 -3.22 3.38
N ILE A 22 -5.01 -2.67 4.37
CA ILE A 22 -5.15 -3.30 5.69
C ILE A 22 -6.08 -4.50 5.53
N SER A 23 -5.62 -5.69 5.90
CA SER A 23 -6.42 -6.93 5.88
C SER A 23 -6.52 -7.61 7.24
N ASP A 24 -5.52 -7.40 8.09
CA ASP A 24 -5.37 -7.99 9.43
C ASP A 24 -4.27 -7.26 10.22
N ALA A 25 -4.03 -7.69 11.46
CA ALA A 25 -3.03 -7.09 12.35
C ALA A 25 -1.57 -7.18 11.84
N GLY A 26 -1.28 -8.09 10.92
CA GLY A 26 0.05 -8.25 10.30
C GLY A 26 0.27 -7.38 9.06
N SER A 27 -0.72 -6.62 8.62
CA SER A 27 -0.61 -5.82 7.39
C SER A 27 0.41 -4.70 7.52
N LEU A 28 1.31 -4.55 6.55
CA LEU A 28 2.28 -3.44 6.50
C LEU A 28 1.59 -2.07 6.52
N ALA A 29 0.43 -1.97 5.86
CA ALA A 29 -0.38 -0.75 5.86
C ALA A 29 -0.88 -0.37 7.26
N LEU A 30 -1.17 -1.34 8.14
CA LEU A 30 -1.55 -1.08 9.51
C LEU A 30 -0.40 -0.48 10.32
N HIS A 31 0.83 -1.01 10.16
CA HIS A 31 2.01 -0.45 10.80
C HIS A 31 2.27 1.00 10.36
N ALA A 32 2.06 1.30 9.08
CA ALA A 32 2.13 2.66 8.56
C ALA A 32 1.05 3.57 9.17
N ALA A 33 -0.20 3.10 9.23
CA ALA A 33 -1.31 3.84 9.84
C ALA A 33 -1.02 4.18 11.31
N LYS A 34 -0.55 3.21 12.10
CA LYS A 34 -0.16 3.43 13.51
C LYS A 34 0.94 4.48 13.63
N ALA A 35 1.98 4.39 12.81
CA ALA A 35 3.07 5.35 12.84
C ALA A 35 2.61 6.77 12.44
N ILE A 36 1.69 6.90 11.48
CA ILE A 36 1.09 8.19 11.12
C ILE A 36 0.32 8.78 12.30
N VAL A 37 -0.50 7.97 12.98
CA VAL A 37 -1.25 8.40 14.17
C VAL A 37 -0.31 8.81 15.31
N GLU A 38 0.75 8.03 15.58
CA GLU A 38 1.80 8.37 16.55
C GLU A 38 2.47 9.73 16.26
N GLN A 39 2.49 10.16 15.00
CA GLN A 39 3.05 11.45 14.57
C GLN A 39 1.99 12.57 14.45
N GLY A 40 0.81 12.37 15.05
CA GLY A 40 -0.26 13.36 15.10
C GLY A 40 -1.13 13.43 13.83
N GLY A 41 -0.91 12.52 12.88
CA GLY A 41 -1.73 12.43 11.67
C GLY A 41 -3.06 11.71 11.92
N GLN A 42 -4.03 11.96 11.04
CA GLN A 42 -5.31 11.25 11.00
C GLN A 42 -5.30 10.27 9.83
N VAL A 43 -5.96 9.14 10.00
CA VAL A 43 -6.07 8.13 8.94
C VAL A 43 -7.52 7.84 8.59
N VAL A 44 -7.76 7.58 7.31
CA VAL A 44 -8.98 6.97 6.79
C VAL A 44 -8.56 5.64 6.17
N CYS A 45 -9.18 4.54 6.58
CA CYS A 45 -8.77 3.20 6.15
C CYS A 45 -9.73 2.67 5.09
N ALA A 46 -9.19 2.16 3.98
CA ALA A 46 -9.97 1.49 2.95
C ALA A 46 -9.50 0.04 2.75
N GLY A 47 -10.44 -0.89 2.78
CA GLY A 47 -10.17 -2.33 2.71
C GLY A 47 -11.19 -3.09 1.86
N LEU A 48 -10.81 -4.32 1.50
CA LEU A 48 -11.62 -5.19 0.66
C LEU A 48 -12.88 -5.66 1.39
N GLY A 49 -14.03 -5.53 0.73
CA GLY A 49 -15.31 -6.03 1.22
C GLY A 49 -16.34 -6.15 0.10
N VAL A 50 -17.59 -6.34 0.47
CA VAL A 50 -18.71 -6.39 -0.46
C VAL A 50 -19.11 -4.97 -0.85
N THR A 51 -19.14 -4.69 -2.14
CA THR A 51 -19.61 -3.41 -2.70
C THR A 51 -20.96 -3.59 -3.44
N PRO A 52 -21.73 -2.51 -3.68
CA PRO A 52 -22.93 -2.56 -4.51
C PRO A 52 -22.67 -3.03 -5.95
N HIS A 53 -21.44 -2.90 -6.42
CA HIS A 53 -21.04 -3.25 -7.79
C HIS A 53 -20.77 -4.74 -8.01
N HIS A 54 -20.85 -5.55 -6.96
CA HIS A 54 -20.77 -7.01 -7.05
C HIS A 54 -22.14 -7.62 -7.44
N ALA A 55 -22.55 -7.51 -8.71
CA ALA A 55 -23.86 -7.94 -9.17
C ALA A 55 -24.07 -9.46 -9.04
N ASP A 56 -23.07 -10.29 -9.44
CA ASP A 56 -23.19 -11.74 -9.60
C ASP A 56 -22.16 -12.52 -8.79
N LEU A 57 -22.05 -12.23 -7.49
CA LEU A 57 -21.17 -13.00 -6.60
C LEU A 57 -21.78 -14.39 -6.31
N SER A 58 -20.98 -15.44 -6.53
CA SER A 58 -21.29 -16.73 -5.93
C SER A 58 -21.31 -16.65 -4.40
N ASP A 59 -22.04 -17.54 -3.72
CA ASP A 59 -22.10 -17.57 -2.25
C ASP A 59 -20.71 -17.67 -1.63
N LYS A 60 -19.81 -18.46 -2.24
CA LYS A 60 -18.43 -18.60 -1.80
C LYS A 60 -17.65 -17.28 -1.92
N ALA A 61 -17.80 -16.55 -3.01
CA ALA A 61 -17.12 -15.26 -3.22
C ALA A 61 -17.67 -14.21 -2.24
N ARG A 62 -18.99 -14.17 -2.06
CA ARG A 62 -19.63 -13.27 -1.08
C ARG A 62 -19.18 -13.56 0.34
N ALA A 63 -19.16 -14.83 0.76
CA ALA A 63 -18.67 -15.22 2.07
C ALA A 63 -17.20 -14.82 2.29
N TYR A 64 -16.35 -15.00 1.26
CA TYR A 64 -14.95 -14.59 1.31
C TYR A 64 -14.80 -13.06 1.49
N LEU A 65 -15.52 -12.26 0.70
CA LEU A 65 -15.46 -10.80 0.80
C LEU A 65 -16.00 -10.29 2.14
N SER A 66 -17.14 -10.85 2.61
CA SER A 66 -17.71 -10.50 3.91
C SER A 66 -16.77 -10.83 5.08
N ALA A 67 -16.09 -11.97 5.02
CA ALA A 67 -15.12 -12.35 6.03
C ALA A 67 -13.88 -11.42 6.03
N ASN A 68 -13.40 -11.00 4.85
CA ASN A 68 -12.32 -10.02 4.75
C ASN A 68 -12.74 -8.66 5.30
N GLU A 69 -13.94 -8.20 4.98
CA GLU A 69 -14.48 -6.94 5.49
C GLU A 69 -14.61 -6.96 7.01
N ALA A 70 -15.14 -8.05 7.59
CA ALA A 70 -15.28 -8.18 9.03
C ALA A 70 -13.92 -8.13 9.73
N ALA A 71 -12.95 -8.90 9.27
CA ALA A 71 -11.58 -8.91 9.81
C ALA A 71 -10.89 -7.53 9.68
N PHE A 72 -11.06 -6.87 8.54
CA PHE A 72 -10.54 -5.52 8.31
C PHE A 72 -11.14 -4.50 9.29
N ARG A 73 -12.48 -4.48 9.43
CA ARG A 73 -13.16 -3.56 10.36
C ARG A 73 -12.77 -3.80 11.80
N GLU A 74 -12.73 -5.06 12.23
CA GLU A 74 -12.28 -5.45 13.57
C GLU A 74 -10.83 -4.97 13.83
N THR A 75 -9.92 -5.24 12.88
CA THR A 75 -8.52 -4.82 13.00
C THR A 75 -8.37 -3.31 13.11
N VAL A 76 -9.05 -2.54 12.26
CA VAL A 76 -8.97 -1.06 12.30
C VAL A 76 -9.48 -0.53 13.62
N LYS A 77 -10.63 -1.00 14.10
CA LYS A 77 -11.21 -0.55 15.37
C LYS A 77 -10.33 -0.90 16.55
N ALA A 78 -9.83 -2.13 16.62
CA ALA A 78 -8.96 -2.59 17.71
C ALA A 78 -7.63 -1.84 17.78
N GLU A 79 -7.03 -1.52 16.64
CA GLU A 79 -5.65 -1.03 16.54
C GLU A 79 -5.53 0.49 16.35
N LEU A 80 -6.56 1.14 15.81
CA LEU A 80 -6.56 2.58 15.50
C LEU A 80 -7.69 3.34 16.19
N GLY A 81 -8.63 2.64 16.82
CA GLY A 81 -9.76 3.22 17.58
C GLY A 81 -11.11 3.12 16.84
N GLU A 82 -12.19 3.09 17.63
CA GLU A 82 -13.57 2.93 17.15
C GLU A 82 -14.02 4.03 16.18
N ASP A 83 -13.51 5.25 16.34
CA ASP A 83 -13.88 6.42 15.57
C ASP A 83 -13.09 6.55 14.24
N THR A 84 -12.15 5.62 13.96
CA THR A 84 -11.38 5.66 12.72
C THR A 84 -12.28 5.44 11.51
N PRO A 85 -12.35 6.37 10.54
CA PRO A 85 -13.19 6.23 9.37
C PRO A 85 -12.78 5.02 8.52
N ILE A 86 -13.76 4.17 8.15
CA ILE A 86 -13.58 2.95 7.38
C ILE A 86 -14.44 3.02 6.12
N LEU A 87 -13.82 2.80 4.97
CA LEU A 87 -14.45 2.69 3.67
C LEU A 87 -14.18 1.31 3.05
N ILE A 88 -15.07 0.86 2.18
CA ILE A 88 -14.89 -0.38 1.44
C ILE A 88 -14.39 -0.06 0.05
N LEU A 89 -13.38 -0.83 -0.39
CA LEU A 89 -12.74 -0.67 -1.69
C LEU A 89 -12.44 -2.04 -2.30
N ASP A 90 -13.00 -2.31 -3.46
CA ASP A 90 -12.52 -3.36 -4.34
C ASP A 90 -11.80 -2.74 -5.55
N ALA A 91 -10.48 -2.86 -5.57
CA ALA A 91 -9.63 -2.31 -6.63
C ALA A 91 -9.73 -3.06 -7.97
N THR A 92 -10.55 -4.13 -8.06
CA THR A 92 -10.92 -4.76 -9.33
C THR A 92 -12.05 -4.02 -10.03
N GLN A 93 -12.73 -3.09 -9.34
CA GLN A 93 -13.93 -2.42 -9.81
C GLN A 93 -13.75 -0.90 -9.87
N GLU A 94 -13.87 -0.35 -11.06
CA GLU A 94 -13.76 1.10 -11.29
C GLU A 94 -14.76 1.91 -10.46
N ASP A 95 -16.01 1.46 -10.41
CA ASP A 95 -17.08 2.14 -9.69
C ASP A 95 -16.84 2.14 -8.17
N SER A 96 -16.23 1.08 -7.63
CA SER A 96 -15.84 1.04 -6.21
C SER A 96 -14.76 2.09 -5.87
N MET A 97 -13.82 2.34 -6.79
CA MET A 97 -12.82 3.39 -6.62
C MET A 97 -13.44 4.79 -6.74
N ALA A 98 -14.43 4.95 -7.62
CA ALA A 98 -15.18 6.20 -7.78
C ALA A 98 -16.01 6.50 -6.52
N ASP A 99 -16.74 5.52 -5.99
CA ASP A 99 -17.55 5.65 -4.77
C ASP A 99 -16.70 5.99 -3.55
N LEU A 100 -15.53 5.37 -3.41
CA LEU A 100 -14.57 5.72 -2.36
C LEU A 100 -14.24 7.22 -2.37
N ALA A 101 -13.89 7.74 -3.55
CA ALA A 101 -13.50 9.14 -3.70
C ALA A 101 -14.68 10.09 -3.50
N ALA A 102 -15.87 9.73 -3.99
CA ALA A 102 -17.11 10.50 -3.78
C ALA A 102 -17.47 10.56 -2.29
N GLY A 103 -17.47 9.42 -1.59
CA GLY A 103 -17.78 9.36 -0.16
C GLY A 103 -16.81 10.18 0.72
N LEU A 104 -15.52 10.22 0.35
CA LEU A 104 -14.54 11.10 1.01
C LEU A 104 -14.88 12.57 0.81
N ALA A 105 -15.19 12.98 -0.41
CA ALA A 105 -15.53 14.37 -0.73
C ALA A 105 -16.83 14.82 -0.06
N GLU A 106 -17.88 13.99 -0.11
CA GLU A 106 -19.18 14.24 0.52
C GLU A 106 -19.08 14.36 2.04
N SER A 107 -18.18 13.58 2.65
CA SER A 107 -17.91 13.65 4.09
C SER A 107 -16.94 14.78 4.47
N GLY A 108 -16.48 15.61 3.53
CA GLY A 108 -15.50 16.66 3.76
C GLY A 108 -14.12 16.15 4.21
N LEU A 109 -13.82 14.88 3.94
CA LEU A 109 -12.56 14.22 4.33
C LEU A 109 -11.49 14.46 3.24
N HIS A 110 -10.93 15.65 3.25
CA HIS A 110 -9.82 15.96 2.34
C HIS A 110 -8.49 15.38 2.82
N LEU A 111 -7.73 14.81 1.89
CA LEU A 111 -6.52 14.05 2.14
C LEU A 111 -5.26 14.88 1.84
N ASP A 112 -4.26 14.78 2.72
CA ASP A 112 -2.91 15.30 2.53
C ASP A 112 -1.96 14.21 2.00
N GLY A 113 -2.43 12.97 1.85
CA GLY A 113 -1.66 11.87 1.25
C GLY A 113 -2.45 10.58 1.12
N PHE A 114 -1.82 9.63 0.42
CA PHE A 114 -2.39 8.32 0.11
C PHE A 114 -1.32 7.23 0.15
N LEU A 115 -1.56 6.15 0.89
CA LEU A 115 -0.75 4.93 0.86
C LEU A 115 -1.44 3.86 0.04
N HIS A 116 -0.85 3.51 -1.11
CA HIS A 116 -1.26 2.39 -1.94
C HIS A 116 -0.50 1.13 -1.52
N SER A 117 -1.15 0.26 -0.74
CA SER A 117 -0.62 -1.03 -0.29
C SER A 117 -1.49 -2.18 -0.79
N ILE A 118 -1.90 -2.12 -2.05
CA ILE A 118 -2.76 -3.11 -2.70
C ILE A 118 -1.91 -3.99 -3.61
N ALA A 119 -2.11 -5.31 -3.52
CA ALA A 119 -1.55 -6.27 -4.45
C ALA A 119 -2.42 -7.52 -4.51
N MET A 120 -2.59 -8.08 -5.71
CA MET A 120 -3.28 -9.33 -5.93
C MET A 120 -2.63 -10.05 -7.11
N ASP A 121 -2.32 -11.34 -6.92
CA ASP A 121 -1.93 -12.24 -8.01
C ASP A 121 -2.59 -13.60 -7.83
N ARG A 122 -3.54 -13.93 -8.70
CA ARG A 122 -4.24 -15.21 -8.69
C ARG A 122 -3.38 -16.38 -9.14
N THR A 123 -2.21 -16.10 -9.70
CA THR A 123 -1.24 -17.12 -10.13
C THR A 123 -0.36 -17.62 -8.97
N ILE A 124 -0.47 -16.98 -7.79
CA ILE A 124 0.20 -17.39 -6.56
C ILE A 124 -0.83 -18.05 -5.65
N ARG A 125 -0.69 -19.33 -5.39
CA ARG A 125 -1.59 -20.10 -4.51
C ARG A 125 -0.81 -21.14 -3.71
N ASN A 126 -1.08 -21.23 -2.41
CA ASN A 126 -0.47 -22.23 -1.53
C ASN A 126 1.06 -22.26 -1.66
N LYS A 127 1.71 -21.11 -1.69
CA LYS A 127 3.17 -20.92 -1.86
C LYS A 127 3.73 -21.44 -3.19
N GLN A 128 2.86 -21.76 -4.12
CA GLN A 128 3.24 -22.12 -5.49
C GLN A 128 2.97 -20.95 -6.43
N VAL A 129 3.97 -20.62 -7.23
CA VAL A 129 3.91 -19.56 -8.22
C VAL A 129 3.87 -20.18 -9.60
N LYS A 130 2.80 -19.91 -10.35
CA LYS A 130 2.60 -20.43 -11.71
C LYS A 130 3.77 -20.00 -12.61
N PRO A 131 4.33 -20.92 -13.44
CA PRO A 131 5.34 -20.56 -14.42
C PRO A 131 4.85 -19.44 -15.36
N LEU A 132 5.72 -18.48 -15.69
CA LEU A 132 5.32 -17.31 -16.49
C LEU A 132 4.75 -17.70 -17.87
N LEU A 133 5.29 -18.75 -18.49
CA LEU A 133 4.80 -19.25 -19.78
C LEU A 133 3.39 -19.86 -19.73
N GLU A 134 2.90 -20.18 -18.54
CA GLU A 134 1.57 -20.74 -18.33
C GLU A 134 0.54 -19.68 -17.89
N VAL A 135 1.00 -18.46 -17.58
CA VAL A 135 0.13 -17.34 -17.20
C VAL A 135 -0.71 -16.93 -18.40
N THR A 136 -2.02 -16.92 -18.25
CA THR A 136 -2.93 -16.44 -19.29
C THR A 136 -2.95 -14.91 -19.35
N GLN A 137 -3.36 -14.36 -20.50
CA GLN A 137 -3.52 -12.91 -20.66
C GLN A 137 -4.47 -12.33 -19.63
N ALA A 138 -5.57 -13.01 -19.29
CA ALA A 138 -6.52 -12.55 -18.29
C ALA A 138 -5.88 -12.46 -16.89
N GLU A 139 -5.17 -13.51 -16.44
CA GLU A 139 -4.46 -13.50 -15.16
C GLU A 139 -3.38 -12.39 -15.12
N PHE A 140 -2.68 -12.17 -16.24
CA PHE A 140 -1.68 -11.12 -16.36
C PHE A 140 -2.33 -9.74 -16.21
N CYS A 141 -3.40 -9.46 -16.97
CA CYS A 141 -4.11 -8.20 -16.93
C CYS A 141 -4.75 -7.93 -15.55
N ASP A 142 -5.35 -8.95 -14.92
CA ASP A 142 -5.92 -8.86 -13.58
C ASP A 142 -4.85 -8.43 -12.56
N THR A 143 -3.67 -9.07 -12.58
CA THR A 143 -2.58 -8.74 -11.66
C THR A 143 -2.06 -7.32 -11.87
N LEU A 144 -1.85 -6.91 -13.13
CA LEU A 144 -1.45 -5.54 -13.46
C LEU A 144 -2.52 -4.51 -13.05
N GLY A 145 -3.78 -4.80 -13.34
CA GLY A 145 -4.90 -3.93 -13.02
C GLY A 145 -4.97 -3.60 -11.53
N VAL A 146 -4.93 -4.64 -10.69
CA VAL A 146 -5.07 -4.49 -9.23
C VAL A 146 -3.78 -4.05 -8.56
N SER A 147 -2.62 -4.59 -8.98
CA SER A 147 -1.37 -4.37 -8.23
C SER A 147 -0.55 -3.16 -8.70
N ALA A 148 -0.91 -2.58 -9.86
CA ALA A 148 -0.21 -1.42 -10.42
C ALA A 148 -1.17 -0.32 -10.87
N PHE A 149 -2.10 -0.62 -11.80
CA PHE A 149 -2.94 0.41 -12.42
C PHE A 149 -3.99 0.98 -11.48
N SER A 150 -4.38 0.26 -10.43
CA SER A 150 -5.26 0.79 -9.37
C SER A 150 -4.71 2.05 -8.70
N LEU A 151 -3.37 2.21 -8.61
CA LEU A 151 -2.75 3.46 -8.15
C LEU A 151 -3.20 4.64 -9.01
N VAL A 152 -3.18 4.49 -10.34
CA VAL A 152 -3.63 5.52 -11.29
C VAL A 152 -5.11 5.83 -11.10
N ARG A 153 -5.95 4.77 -11.06
CA ARG A 153 -7.41 4.94 -11.00
C ARG A 153 -7.89 5.57 -9.70
N ILE A 154 -7.39 5.09 -8.56
CA ILE A 154 -7.71 5.68 -7.25
C ILE A 154 -7.26 7.15 -7.22
N THR A 155 -6.03 7.43 -7.64
CA THR A 155 -5.51 8.81 -7.70
C THR A 155 -6.38 9.70 -8.60
N HIS A 156 -6.77 9.20 -9.79
CA HIS A 156 -7.66 9.92 -10.70
C HIS A 156 -8.98 10.32 -10.02
N HIS A 157 -9.67 9.37 -9.38
CA HIS A 157 -10.95 9.65 -8.74
C HIS A 157 -10.81 10.59 -7.54
N LEU A 158 -9.77 10.42 -6.72
CA LEU A 158 -9.48 11.32 -5.60
C LEU A 158 -9.23 12.76 -6.06
N LEU A 159 -8.53 12.95 -7.17
CA LEU A 159 -8.28 14.28 -7.75
C LEU A 159 -9.54 14.85 -8.40
N LYS A 160 -10.31 14.05 -9.12
CA LYS A 160 -11.56 14.44 -9.79
C LYS A 160 -12.60 14.96 -8.79
N THR A 161 -12.70 14.36 -7.63
CA THR A 161 -13.64 14.77 -6.57
C THR A 161 -13.08 15.87 -5.65
N GLY A 162 -11.80 16.21 -5.77
CA GLY A 162 -11.12 17.14 -4.86
C GLY A 162 -10.83 16.56 -3.48
N ALA A 163 -10.99 15.24 -3.29
CA ALA A 163 -10.67 14.59 -2.03
C ALA A 163 -9.16 14.58 -1.74
N LEU A 164 -8.30 14.52 -2.77
CA LEU A 164 -6.84 14.65 -2.62
C LEU A 164 -6.40 16.08 -2.90
N ARG A 165 -5.74 16.72 -1.93
CA ARG A 165 -5.28 18.10 -2.01
C ARG A 165 -4.04 18.25 -2.89
N ASP A 166 -3.86 19.43 -3.46
CA ASP A 166 -2.60 19.84 -4.06
C ASP A 166 -1.49 19.85 -2.98
N GLY A 167 -0.26 19.53 -3.38
CA GLY A 167 0.88 19.42 -2.45
C GLY A 167 0.91 18.15 -1.60
N SER A 168 -0.04 17.24 -1.78
CA SER A 168 -0.11 15.95 -1.05
C SER A 168 1.05 15.00 -1.39
N SER A 169 1.12 13.87 -0.67
CA SER A 169 2.13 12.83 -0.89
C SER A 169 1.48 11.46 -1.12
N ILE A 170 1.88 10.78 -2.17
CA ILE A 170 1.45 9.42 -2.50
C ILE A 170 2.64 8.48 -2.32
N CYS A 171 2.43 7.38 -1.57
CA CYS A 171 3.40 6.30 -1.43
C CYS A 171 2.80 4.98 -1.89
N SER A 172 3.60 4.14 -2.55
CA SER A 172 3.21 2.77 -2.93
C SER A 172 4.21 1.74 -2.41
N LEU A 173 3.75 0.50 -2.16
CA LEU A 173 4.61 -0.57 -1.69
C LEU A 173 5.03 -1.48 -2.85
N SER A 174 6.34 -1.61 -3.03
CA SER A 174 6.99 -2.44 -4.05
C SER A 174 7.91 -3.48 -3.41
N TYR A 175 8.65 -4.18 -4.24
CA TYR A 175 9.62 -5.19 -3.85
C TYR A 175 10.76 -5.25 -4.88
N ILE A 176 11.95 -5.66 -4.46
CA ILE A 176 13.15 -5.75 -5.32
C ILE A 176 12.94 -6.64 -6.56
N ALA A 177 12.00 -7.57 -6.52
CA ALA A 177 11.64 -8.39 -7.68
C ALA A 177 11.11 -7.59 -8.87
N ALA A 178 10.78 -6.31 -8.70
CA ALA A 178 10.49 -5.38 -9.79
C ALA A 178 11.71 -5.11 -10.70
N GLU A 179 12.91 -5.23 -10.15
CA GLU A 179 14.18 -4.92 -10.83
C GLU A 179 14.96 -6.16 -11.21
N LYS A 180 15.05 -7.14 -10.32
CA LYS A 180 15.84 -8.36 -10.54
C LYS A 180 15.11 -9.61 -10.09
N VAL A 181 15.52 -10.77 -10.64
CA VAL A 181 14.99 -12.06 -10.21
C VAL A 181 15.49 -12.36 -8.78
N THR A 182 14.56 -12.69 -7.90
CA THR A 182 14.85 -13.10 -6.54
C THR A 182 14.97 -14.62 -6.42
N PHE A 183 15.61 -15.12 -5.37
CA PHE A 183 15.79 -16.56 -5.17
C PHE A 183 14.45 -17.30 -4.97
N HIS A 184 13.43 -16.65 -4.38
CA HIS A 184 12.06 -17.15 -4.40
C HIS A 184 11.33 -16.57 -5.62
N PRO A 185 10.60 -17.38 -6.39
CA PRO A 185 9.97 -16.92 -7.62
C PRO A 185 8.81 -15.96 -7.31
N TYR A 186 8.72 -14.87 -8.09
CA TYR A 186 7.65 -13.88 -7.97
C TYR A 186 6.93 -13.64 -9.30
N ARG A 187 7.54 -14.04 -10.40
CA ARG A 187 6.99 -14.16 -11.78
C ARG A 187 6.09 -12.99 -12.20
N ASN A 188 4.77 -13.29 -12.37
CA ASN A 188 3.76 -12.32 -12.81
C ASN A 188 3.69 -11.08 -11.90
N MET A 189 3.78 -11.26 -10.59
CA MET A 189 3.81 -10.15 -9.64
C MET A 189 5.06 -9.27 -9.79
N SER A 190 6.21 -9.81 -10.20
CA SER A 190 7.42 -9.01 -10.48
C SER A 190 7.15 -7.99 -11.59
N VAL A 191 6.45 -8.41 -12.66
CA VAL A 191 6.06 -7.53 -13.77
C VAL A 191 5.10 -6.44 -13.27
N ALA A 192 4.13 -6.80 -12.45
CA ALA A 192 3.20 -5.84 -11.87
C ALA A 192 3.91 -4.82 -10.96
N LYS A 193 4.90 -5.25 -10.17
CA LYS A 193 5.69 -4.32 -9.33
C LYS A 193 6.61 -3.43 -10.18
N ALA A 194 7.18 -3.93 -11.28
CA ALA A 194 7.93 -3.10 -12.23
C ALA A 194 7.02 -2.04 -12.88
N ALA A 195 5.80 -2.42 -13.27
CA ALA A 195 4.81 -1.48 -13.78
C ALA A 195 4.40 -0.43 -12.72
N LEU A 196 4.18 -0.84 -11.46
CA LEU A 196 3.87 0.07 -10.35
C LEU A 196 4.97 1.13 -10.14
N GLU A 197 6.24 0.71 -10.18
CA GLU A 197 7.37 1.61 -10.04
C GLU A 197 7.47 2.58 -11.23
N ARG A 198 7.26 2.10 -12.47
CA ARG A 198 7.23 2.98 -13.63
C ARG A 198 6.07 3.97 -13.55
N ILE A 199 4.87 3.54 -13.17
CA ILE A 199 3.70 4.40 -12.93
C ILE A 199 4.02 5.44 -11.85
N THR A 200 4.71 5.06 -10.78
CA THR A 200 5.14 6.00 -9.72
C THR A 200 5.96 7.16 -10.31
N ILE A 201 6.92 6.87 -11.20
CA ILE A 201 7.79 7.88 -11.83
C ILE A 201 6.97 8.79 -12.77
N GLU A 202 6.08 8.22 -13.59
CA GLU A 202 5.22 9.01 -14.50
C GLU A 202 4.27 9.93 -13.73
N LEU A 203 3.60 9.41 -12.69
CA LEU A 203 2.73 10.22 -11.84
C LEU A 203 3.50 11.29 -11.07
N ALA A 204 4.76 11.02 -10.68
CA ALA A 204 5.61 12.00 -10.00
C ALA A 204 5.92 13.21 -10.90
N ASP A 205 6.19 13.00 -12.18
CA ASP A 205 6.40 14.09 -13.15
C ASP A 205 5.09 14.83 -13.43
N GLU A 206 4.02 14.12 -13.79
CA GLU A 206 2.74 14.72 -14.18
C GLU A 206 2.11 15.52 -13.03
N LEU A 207 1.98 14.91 -11.85
CA LEU A 207 1.32 15.50 -10.70
C LEU A 207 2.22 16.50 -9.96
N GLY A 208 3.53 16.29 -10.00
CA GLY A 208 4.50 17.22 -9.45
C GLY A 208 4.44 18.58 -10.16
N ARG A 209 4.40 18.57 -11.49
CA ARG A 209 4.30 19.80 -12.30
C ARG A 209 2.95 20.48 -12.19
N SER A 210 1.87 19.71 -12.21
CA SER A 210 0.52 20.26 -12.30
C SER A 210 -0.07 20.67 -10.95
N ARG A 211 0.31 19.96 -9.85
CA ARG A 211 -0.34 20.09 -8.54
C ARG A 211 0.62 20.12 -7.34
N GLY A 212 1.94 19.99 -7.56
CA GLY A 212 2.93 19.88 -6.49
C GLY A 212 2.81 18.57 -5.67
N ILE A 213 2.10 17.56 -6.17
CA ILE A 213 1.93 16.28 -5.51
C ILE A 213 3.19 15.42 -5.73
N ARG A 214 3.65 14.79 -4.65
CA ARG A 214 4.82 13.91 -4.66
C ARG A 214 4.37 12.45 -4.71
N VAL A 215 5.04 11.63 -5.53
CA VAL A 215 4.72 10.21 -5.67
C VAL A 215 6.00 9.40 -5.57
N ASN A 216 6.06 8.45 -4.61
CA ASN A 216 7.23 7.62 -4.36
C ASN A 216 6.82 6.16 -4.12
N ALA A 217 7.74 5.23 -4.34
CA ALA A 217 7.55 3.82 -4.01
C ALA A 217 8.63 3.33 -3.05
N LEU A 218 8.27 2.34 -2.22
CA LEU A 218 9.17 1.73 -1.25
C LEU A 218 9.27 0.23 -1.52
N ARG A 219 10.48 -0.27 -1.69
CA ARG A 219 10.81 -1.70 -1.74
C ARG A 219 11.11 -2.16 -0.32
N PHE A 220 10.45 -3.22 0.10
CA PHE A 220 10.56 -3.73 1.47
C PHE A 220 11.15 -5.14 1.50
N SER A 221 11.71 -5.53 2.63
CA SER A 221 12.20 -6.91 2.89
C SER A 221 11.11 -7.96 2.72
N PRO A 222 11.45 -9.23 2.43
CA PRO A 222 10.52 -10.35 2.57
C PRO A 222 9.90 -10.37 3.97
N TYR A 223 8.58 -10.44 4.06
CA TYR A 223 7.85 -10.32 5.32
C TYR A 223 6.68 -11.30 5.40
N LEU A 224 6.68 -12.18 6.40
CA LEU A 224 5.66 -13.21 6.61
C LEU A 224 4.39 -12.74 7.31
N GLY A 225 4.42 -11.60 7.99
CA GLY A 225 3.28 -11.12 8.76
C GLY A 225 2.08 -10.69 7.91
N SER A 226 2.26 -10.39 6.63
CA SER A 226 1.17 -10.02 5.72
C SER A 226 0.54 -11.23 5.02
N LYS A 227 -0.73 -11.13 4.60
CA LYS A 227 -1.40 -12.17 3.78
C LYS A 227 -0.62 -12.48 2.49
N ALA A 228 -0.08 -11.46 1.82
CA ALA A 228 0.72 -11.63 0.61
C ALA A 228 2.02 -12.41 0.90
N GLY A 229 2.71 -12.07 1.98
CA GLY A 229 3.92 -12.77 2.40
C GLY A 229 3.63 -14.23 2.77
N THR A 230 2.61 -14.47 3.60
CA THR A 230 2.19 -15.81 4.00
C THR A 230 1.78 -16.69 2.81
N ALA A 231 1.18 -16.10 1.76
CA ALA A 231 0.78 -16.82 0.55
C ALA A 231 1.96 -17.20 -0.36
N THR A 232 3.12 -16.54 -0.21
CA THR A 232 4.24 -16.62 -1.16
C THR A 232 5.51 -17.20 -0.55
N LEU A 233 5.81 -16.86 0.71
CA LEU A 233 7.10 -17.12 1.37
C LEU A 233 7.02 -18.29 2.34
N GLU A 234 8.15 -19.01 2.47
CA GLU A 234 8.44 -19.89 3.61
C GLU A 234 9.28 -19.13 4.65
N PRO A 235 9.27 -19.55 5.94
CA PRO A 235 10.14 -18.97 6.96
C PRO A 235 11.62 -18.99 6.54
N SER A 236 12.06 -20.06 5.90
CA SER A 236 13.43 -20.20 5.36
C SER A 236 13.78 -19.17 4.28
N ASP A 237 12.80 -18.65 3.53
CA ASP A 237 13.02 -17.59 2.56
C ASP A 237 13.34 -16.25 3.26
N VAL A 238 12.64 -15.98 4.35
CA VAL A 238 12.87 -14.78 5.17
C VAL A 238 14.22 -14.85 5.87
N ASP A 239 14.55 -16.02 6.46
CA ASP A 239 15.84 -16.26 7.10
C ASP A 239 16.99 -16.10 6.11
N LYS A 240 16.84 -16.67 4.90
CA LYS A 240 17.83 -16.55 3.84
C LYS A 240 18.01 -15.09 3.40
N ALA A 241 16.94 -14.36 3.16
CA ALA A 241 17.02 -12.93 2.82
C ALA A 241 17.72 -12.14 3.93
N GLY A 242 17.37 -12.40 5.19
CA GLY A 242 18.02 -11.77 6.35
C GLY A 242 19.52 -12.06 6.43
N SER A 243 19.95 -13.28 6.14
CA SER A 243 21.37 -13.66 6.11
C SER A 243 22.15 -13.00 4.95
N MET A 244 21.47 -12.67 3.85
CA MET A 244 22.05 -11.96 2.71
C MET A 244 22.10 -10.44 2.93
N SER A 245 21.24 -9.91 3.78
CA SER A 245 21.12 -8.47 4.03
C SER A 245 22.17 -8.01 5.04
N PRO A 246 23.02 -7.00 4.76
CA PRO A 246 24.05 -6.53 5.67
C PRO A 246 23.55 -6.12 7.06
N LEU A 247 22.32 -5.60 7.17
CA LEU A 247 21.67 -5.19 8.42
C LEU A 247 20.57 -6.16 8.87
N GLY A 248 20.45 -7.33 8.24
CA GLY A 248 19.29 -8.21 8.39
C GLY A 248 18.06 -7.67 7.65
N ASN A 249 16.92 -8.36 7.76
CA ASN A 249 15.66 -7.86 7.19
C ASN A 249 15.19 -6.61 7.94
N ALA A 250 14.73 -5.62 7.19
CA ALA A 250 13.99 -4.49 7.77
C ALA A 250 12.65 -4.98 8.34
N GLY A 251 12.26 -4.46 9.49
CA GLY A 251 10.97 -4.73 10.12
C GLY A 251 9.86 -3.77 9.66
N PRO A 252 8.59 -4.09 9.94
CA PRO A 252 7.47 -3.22 9.59
C PRO A 252 7.60 -1.79 10.13
N ARG A 253 8.26 -1.62 11.27
CA ARG A 253 8.52 -0.30 11.87
C ARG A 253 9.45 0.55 11.01
N ASP A 254 10.48 -0.06 10.40
CA ASP A 254 11.43 0.66 9.53
C ASP A 254 10.70 1.20 8.29
N LEU A 255 9.85 0.37 7.68
CA LEU A 255 9.00 0.78 6.56
C LEU A 255 8.04 1.91 6.96
N ALA A 256 7.38 1.77 8.12
CA ALA A 256 6.40 2.73 8.60
C ALA A 256 7.04 4.12 8.86
N LEU A 257 8.24 4.16 9.42
CA LEU A 257 8.98 5.41 9.65
C LEU A 257 9.36 6.10 8.34
N GLU A 258 9.76 5.34 7.30
CA GLU A 258 10.06 5.93 6.00
C GLU A 258 8.79 6.43 5.29
N ILE A 259 7.66 5.73 5.43
CA ILE A 259 6.36 6.23 4.95
C ILE A 259 6.01 7.57 5.63
N VAL A 260 6.12 7.64 6.95
CA VAL A 260 5.92 8.89 7.71
C VAL A 260 6.86 9.98 7.20
N HIS A 261 8.15 9.66 6.98
CA HIS A 261 9.10 10.63 6.44
C HIS A 261 8.64 11.17 5.08
N LEU A 262 8.31 10.30 4.12
CA LEU A 262 7.88 10.73 2.78
C LEU A 262 6.55 11.46 2.76
N MET A 263 5.70 11.24 3.77
CA MET A 263 4.40 11.92 3.91
C MET A 263 4.48 13.29 4.55
N GLN A 264 5.63 13.69 5.10
CA GLN A 264 5.81 15.03 5.67
C GLN A 264 5.59 16.13 4.62
N PRO A 265 4.92 17.22 4.98
CA PRO A 265 4.78 18.36 4.06
C PRO A 265 6.12 19.04 3.77
N GLY A 266 6.22 19.65 2.60
CA GLY A 266 7.39 20.49 2.24
C GLY A 266 8.63 19.76 1.75
N LEU A 267 8.65 18.42 1.74
CA LEU A 267 9.76 17.66 1.15
C LEU A 267 9.83 17.85 -0.36
N ARG A 268 11.05 17.80 -0.90
CA ARG A 268 11.34 17.86 -2.35
C ARG A 268 11.81 16.49 -2.88
N ILE A 269 11.12 15.42 -2.44
CA ILE A 269 11.40 14.03 -2.81
C ILE A 269 10.20 13.49 -3.58
N THR A 270 10.39 13.17 -4.86
CA THR A 270 9.35 12.62 -5.74
C THR A 270 9.98 11.77 -6.84
N GLY A 271 9.31 10.73 -7.30
CA GLY A 271 9.81 9.80 -8.30
C GLY A 271 10.85 8.80 -7.77
N GLU A 272 11.04 8.74 -6.45
CA GLU A 272 12.00 7.83 -5.83
C GLU A 272 11.43 6.42 -5.67
N ILE A 273 12.30 5.43 -5.91
CA ILE A 273 12.07 4.02 -5.59
C ILE A 273 13.06 3.66 -4.48
N ARG A 274 12.63 3.71 -3.23
CA ARG A 274 13.50 3.56 -2.07
C ARG A 274 13.55 2.13 -1.54
N HIS A 275 14.74 1.70 -1.13
CA HIS A 275 14.96 0.41 -0.51
C HIS A 275 14.92 0.51 1.01
N ILE A 276 14.00 -0.24 1.62
CA ILE A 276 13.89 -0.46 3.06
C ILE A 276 14.01 -1.97 3.29
N ASP A 277 15.19 -2.49 3.09
CA ASP A 277 15.44 -3.93 2.98
C ASP A 277 16.74 -4.41 3.65
N GLY A 278 17.29 -3.61 4.55
CA GLY A 278 18.53 -3.93 5.26
C GLY A 278 19.76 -4.07 4.37
N GLY A 279 19.68 -3.61 3.13
CA GLY A 279 20.75 -3.74 2.14
C GLY A 279 20.65 -5.02 1.28
N TYR A 280 19.53 -5.74 1.32
CA TYR A 280 19.32 -6.93 0.49
C TYR A 280 19.54 -6.67 -1.01
N HIS A 281 19.15 -5.48 -1.49
CA HIS A 281 19.27 -5.10 -2.91
C HIS A 281 20.71 -5.02 -3.44
N ILE A 282 21.71 -4.81 -2.57
CA ILE A 282 23.12 -4.69 -2.97
C ILE A 282 23.84 -6.05 -2.96
N THR A 283 23.22 -7.10 -2.42
CA THR A 283 23.79 -8.43 -2.27
C THR A 283 23.12 -9.43 -3.22
N GLY A 284 23.78 -9.87 -4.24
CA GLY A 284 23.29 -10.92 -5.15
C GLY A 284 23.00 -10.48 -6.55
#